data_6b49c461739df1d5835f359ec5a039e8
#
_entry.id   6b49c461739df1d5835f359ec5a039e8
#
_cell.length_a   1.000
_cell.length_b   1.000
_cell.length_c   1.000
_cell.angle_alpha   90.00
_cell.angle_beta   90.00
_cell.angle_gamma   90.00
#
_symmetry.space_group_name_H-M   'P 1'
#
loop_
_entity.id
_entity.type
_entity.pdbx_description
1 polymer ?
#
loop_
_entity_poly.entity_id
_entity_poly.type
_entity_poly.pdbx_seq_one_letter_code
_entity_poly.pdbx_strand_id
1 'polypeptide(L)'
;MKLEFLMCGEPRDEFLSQGAIFRRQLDSMGGDYAAARLLYSLGTSDPQPFPARWAPYFTGIDVHYPDPRDHRRLGIDAQCHLLWDLLDPSADVSVICDADTLILRPFPDDLLREVVQTQAVYGVIAHYPPSLEHLGPAADGGPTSIDDLWPTLGERIIGRLPRMQHAYSLLRPPSPCPFYINHGVVVGKPAALRRLWQATTAVMPRLRGVLHNDFSDQIAIALAVEEADLPARELPMRFNYPNDPVADELYPDELANAVMVHYLRLSHFDRHQIFHDEPAFRRFMDAELAGSDAMFRDHVRDLTGGEFPFP
;
A
#
# COMPACT_ATOMS: atom_id res chain seq x y z
N MET A 1 -15.89 -1.84 16.51
CA MET A 1 -14.79 -2.70 16.02
C MET A 1 -13.49 -1.96 16.24
N LYS A 2 -12.42 -2.64 16.67
CA LYS A 2 -11.11 -1.99 16.84
C LYS A 2 -10.30 -2.06 15.54
N LEU A 3 -10.21 -0.93 14.85
CA LEU A 3 -9.46 -0.80 13.61
C LEU A 3 -8.07 -0.22 13.89
N GLU A 4 -7.08 -0.62 13.08
CA GLU A 4 -5.81 0.08 12.99
C GLU A 4 -5.37 0.23 11.54
N PHE A 5 -4.69 1.35 11.29
CA PHE A 5 -4.04 1.65 10.01
C PHE A 5 -2.54 1.85 10.26
N LEU A 6 -1.72 1.28 9.41
CA LEU A 6 -0.27 1.38 9.49
C LEU A 6 0.26 1.92 8.18
N MET A 7 1.04 2.97 8.27
CA MET A 7 1.67 3.65 7.12
C MET A 7 3.16 3.83 7.38
N CYS A 8 3.93 4.01 6.32
CA CYS A 8 5.35 4.34 6.42
C CYS A 8 5.71 5.50 5.49
N GLY A 9 6.76 6.22 5.87
CA GLY A 9 7.29 7.32 5.11
C GLY A 9 8.62 7.80 5.69
N GLU A 10 9.07 8.96 5.25
CA GLU A 10 10.22 9.65 5.79
C GLU A 10 9.77 10.92 6.53
N PRO A 11 10.57 11.48 7.45
CA PRO A 11 10.23 12.70 8.17
C PRO A 11 10.41 13.95 7.29
N ARG A 12 9.86 13.92 6.09
CA ARG A 12 9.83 15.00 5.10
C ARG A 12 8.40 15.45 4.87
N ASP A 13 8.23 16.68 4.43
CA ASP A 13 6.93 17.34 4.31
C ASP A 13 5.93 16.57 3.45
N GLU A 14 6.39 16.01 2.34
CA GLU A 14 5.54 15.21 1.46
C GLU A 14 4.88 14.04 2.18
N PHE A 15 5.65 13.29 2.99
CA PHE A 15 5.11 12.15 3.73
C PHE A 15 4.32 12.58 4.97
N LEU A 16 4.81 13.61 5.68
CA LEU A 16 4.13 14.12 6.87
C LEU A 16 2.75 14.69 6.52
N SER A 17 2.64 15.40 5.40
CA SER A 17 1.36 15.90 4.92
C SER A 17 0.37 14.79 4.54
N GLN A 18 0.86 13.72 3.92
CA GLN A 18 0.04 12.55 3.58
C GLN A 18 -0.52 11.86 4.84
N GLY A 19 0.33 11.64 5.86
CA GLY A 19 -0.13 11.08 7.13
C GLY A 19 -1.16 11.96 7.84
N ALA A 20 -0.93 13.28 7.85
CA ALA A 20 -1.84 14.24 8.46
C ALA A 20 -3.21 14.30 7.74
N ILE A 21 -3.23 14.27 6.41
CA ILE A 21 -4.47 14.18 5.61
C ILE A 21 -5.20 12.86 5.88
N PHE A 22 -4.48 11.75 5.96
CA PHE A 22 -5.08 10.46 6.27
C PHE A 22 -5.75 10.45 7.66
N ARG A 23 -5.08 11.01 8.69
CA ARG A 23 -5.68 11.18 10.03
C ARG A 23 -6.93 12.03 9.99
N ARG A 24 -6.86 13.21 9.34
CA ARG A 24 -8.01 14.10 9.17
C ARG A 24 -9.20 13.39 8.51
N GLN A 25 -8.93 12.55 7.52
CA GLN A 25 -9.97 11.75 6.87
C GLN A 25 -10.60 10.75 7.83
N LEU A 26 -9.80 10.01 8.61
CA LEU A 26 -10.33 9.09 9.61
C LEU A 26 -11.20 9.81 10.64
N ASP A 27 -10.78 11.00 11.10
CA ASP A 27 -11.54 11.83 12.04
C ASP A 27 -12.89 12.28 11.44
N SER A 28 -12.91 12.66 10.16
CA SER A 28 -14.11 13.08 9.47
C SER A 28 -15.17 11.98 9.30
N MET A 29 -14.70 10.71 9.23
CA MET A 29 -15.59 9.56 9.13
C MET A 29 -16.30 9.22 10.44
N GLY A 30 -15.76 9.65 11.58
CA GLY A 30 -16.33 9.37 12.91
C GLY A 30 -16.28 7.91 13.34
N GLY A 31 -16.95 7.60 14.47
CA GLY A 31 -17.12 6.23 14.96
C GLY A 31 -15.81 5.44 15.12
N ASP A 32 -15.81 4.19 14.68
CA ASP A 32 -14.67 3.29 14.75
C ASP A 32 -13.43 3.81 13.98
N TYR A 33 -13.65 4.62 12.92
CA TYR A 33 -12.57 5.21 12.11
C TYR A 33 -11.87 6.36 12.85
N ALA A 34 -12.63 7.27 13.45
CA ALA A 34 -12.04 8.33 14.28
C ALA A 34 -11.30 7.76 15.49
N ALA A 35 -11.81 6.64 16.06
CA ALA A 35 -11.19 5.93 17.16
C ALA A 35 -10.05 4.98 16.71
N ALA A 36 -9.86 4.78 15.40
CA ALA A 36 -8.84 3.88 14.88
C ALA A 36 -7.44 4.38 15.23
N ARG A 37 -6.58 3.44 15.63
CA ARG A 37 -5.15 3.70 15.74
C ARG A 37 -4.60 3.99 14.35
N LEU A 38 -3.91 5.10 14.17
CA LEU A 38 -3.05 5.35 13.02
C LEU A 38 -1.60 5.32 13.49
N LEU A 39 -0.84 4.33 13.04
CA LEU A 39 0.60 4.26 13.28
C LEU A 39 1.32 4.73 12.02
N TYR A 40 2.25 5.66 12.19
CA TYR A 40 3.08 6.15 11.10
C TYR A 40 4.55 5.90 11.42
N SER A 41 5.18 5.00 10.69
CA SER A 41 6.61 4.71 10.81
C SER A 41 7.42 5.66 9.94
N LEU A 42 8.25 6.49 10.57
CA LEU A 42 9.07 7.50 9.91
C LEU A 42 10.54 7.08 9.92
N GLY A 43 11.00 6.47 8.84
CA GLY A 43 12.37 6.02 8.69
C GLY A 43 13.30 7.09 8.15
N THR A 44 14.51 7.14 8.70
CA THR A 44 15.56 8.00 8.20
C THR A 44 16.94 7.46 8.58
N SER A 45 17.92 7.65 7.70
CA SER A 45 19.32 7.35 7.99
C SER A 45 19.98 8.36 8.91
N ASP A 46 19.40 9.57 9.01
CA ASP A 46 19.88 10.68 9.84
C ASP A 46 18.71 11.22 10.69
N PRO A 47 18.51 10.65 11.91
CA PRO A 47 17.41 11.05 12.76
C PRO A 47 17.46 12.51 13.15
N GLN A 48 16.44 13.25 12.81
CA GLN A 48 16.19 14.62 13.23
C GLN A 48 15.00 14.66 14.19
N PRO A 49 14.91 15.68 15.07
CA PRO A 49 13.70 15.91 15.84
C PRO A 49 12.49 16.05 14.91
N PHE A 50 11.33 15.54 15.36
CA PHE A 50 10.09 15.70 14.61
C PHE A 50 9.85 17.18 14.30
N PRO A 51 9.55 17.57 13.04
CA PRO A 51 9.40 18.96 12.66
C PRO A 51 8.25 19.64 13.43
N ALA A 52 8.58 20.68 14.22
CA ALA A 52 7.63 21.32 15.13
C ALA A 52 6.36 21.84 14.44
N ARG A 53 6.46 22.27 13.16
CA ARG A 53 5.30 22.74 12.38
C ARG A 53 4.25 21.66 12.13
N TRP A 54 4.66 20.37 12.09
CA TRP A 54 3.76 19.25 11.88
C TRP A 54 3.13 18.71 13.17
N ALA A 55 3.69 19.03 14.34
CA ALA A 55 3.22 18.49 15.61
C ALA A 55 1.71 18.67 15.86
N PRO A 56 1.07 19.83 15.54
CA PRO A 56 -0.37 20.00 15.72
C PRO A 56 -1.22 19.06 14.85
N TYR A 57 -0.71 18.64 13.70
CA TYR A 57 -1.41 17.79 12.73
C TYR A 57 -1.18 16.30 12.97
N PHE A 58 -0.26 15.95 13.87
CA PHE A 58 0.05 14.59 14.27
C PHE A 58 -0.60 14.19 15.60
N THR A 59 -1.50 15.02 16.14
CA THR A 59 -2.32 14.62 17.28
C THR A 59 -3.17 13.42 16.89
N GLY A 60 -3.09 12.31 17.67
CA GLY A 60 -3.80 11.06 17.37
C GLY A 60 -3.12 10.16 16.34
N ILE A 61 -1.88 10.47 15.96
CA ILE A 61 -1.02 9.59 15.16
C ILE A 61 0.08 9.04 16.06
N ASP A 62 0.21 7.73 16.14
CA ASP A 62 1.32 7.05 16.80
C ASP A 62 2.54 7.11 15.88
N VAL A 63 3.52 7.95 16.19
CA VAL A 63 4.74 8.05 15.40
C VAL A 63 5.76 7.03 15.90
N HIS A 64 6.26 6.20 14.99
CA HIS A 64 7.34 5.27 15.24
C HIS A 64 8.60 5.66 14.45
N TYR A 65 9.75 5.55 15.10
CA TYR A 65 11.05 5.74 14.46
C TYR A 65 11.80 4.41 14.47
N PRO A 66 11.97 3.75 13.32
CA PRO A 66 12.78 2.54 13.23
C PRO A 66 14.26 2.84 13.52
N ASP A 67 15.01 1.81 13.91
CA ASP A 67 16.46 1.96 14.11
C ASP A 67 17.12 2.46 12.81
N PRO A 68 17.88 3.57 12.86
CA PRO A 68 18.56 4.11 11.69
C PRO A 68 19.51 3.10 10.98
N ARG A 69 19.98 2.07 11.71
CA ARG A 69 20.78 1.00 11.12
C ARG A 69 19.94 0.11 10.20
N ASP A 70 18.69 -0.15 10.56
CA ASP A 70 17.79 -0.94 9.73
C ASP A 70 17.40 -0.14 8.49
N HIS A 71 17.12 1.15 8.63
CA HIS A 71 16.84 2.03 7.49
C HIS A 71 18.03 2.08 6.53
N ARG A 72 19.28 2.26 7.02
CA ARG A 72 20.47 2.25 6.16
C ARG A 72 20.73 0.93 5.47
N ARG A 73 20.36 -0.20 6.11
CA ARG A 73 20.56 -1.52 5.55
C ARG A 73 19.57 -1.88 4.46
N LEU A 74 18.35 -1.42 4.57
CA LEU A 74 17.20 -1.90 3.80
C LEU A 74 16.55 -0.82 2.92
N GLY A 75 16.87 0.46 3.15
CA GLY A 75 16.26 1.59 2.43
C GLY A 75 14.82 1.86 2.83
N ILE A 76 14.04 2.49 1.94
CA ILE A 76 12.63 2.78 2.19
C ILE A 76 11.80 1.49 2.34
N ASP A 77 12.20 0.42 1.65
CA ASP A 77 11.56 -0.89 1.74
C ASP A 77 11.58 -1.47 3.17
N ALA A 78 12.62 -1.13 3.95
CA ALA A 78 12.72 -1.53 5.34
C ALA A 78 11.59 -1.02 6.21
N GLN A 79 11.07 0.16 5.90
CA GLN A 79 10.00 0.76 6.68
C GLN A 79 8.71 0.00 6.50
N CYS A 80 8.40 -0.38 5.27
CA CYS A 80 7.28 -1.27 4.98
C CYS A 80 7.44 -2.60 5.71
N HIS A 81 8.64 -3.13 5.77
CA HIS A 81 8.94 -4.37 6.49
C HIS A 81 8.70 -4.27 8.00
N LEU A 82 9.10 -3.18 8.63
CA LEU A 82 8.97 -3.01 10.07
C LEU A 82 7.52 -2.78 10.54
N LEU A 83 6.62 -2.29 9.67
CA LEU A 83 5.22 -2.08 10.02
C LEU A 83 4.55 -3.34 10.55
N TRP A 84 4.88 -4.51 10.01
CA TRP A 84 4.26 -5.78 10.38
C TRP A 84 4.55 -6.22 11.81
N ASP A 85 5.69 -5.80 12.37
CA ASP A 85 6.04 -6.06 13.77
C ASP A 85 5.33 -5.11 14.73
N LEU A 86 4.84 -3.97 14.23
CA LEU A 86 4.15 -2.93 15.00
C LEU A 86 2.63 -3.12 15.10
N LEU A 87 2.08 -4.15 14.47
CA LEU A 87 0.66 -4.49 14.54
C LEU A 87 0.18 -4.64 15.99
N ASP A 88 -0.95 -4.04 16.35
CA ASP A 88 -1.58 -4.23 17.66
C ASP A 88 -2.27 -5.61 17.71
N PRO A 89 -1.84 -6.53 18.58
CA PRO A 89 -2.47 -7.85 18.69
C PRO A 89 -3.93 -7.79 19.16
N SER A 90 -4.38 -6.67 19.70
CA SER A 90 -5.75 -6.46 20.17
C SER A 90 -6.67 -5.80 19.15
N ALA A 91 -6.16 -5.41 17.97
CA ALA A 91 -6.99 -4.93 16.87
C ALA A 91 -7.82 -6.08 16.28
N ASP A 92 -9.05 -5.77 15.87
CA ASP A 92 -9.92 -6.72 15.16
C ASP A 92 -9.48 -6.82 13.69
N VAL A 93 -9.16 -5.67 13.07
CA VAL A 93 -8.73 -5.54 11.68
C VAL A 93 -7.58 -4.55 11.59
N SER A 94 -6.53 -4.95 10.89
CA SER A 94 -5.38 -4.11 10.54
C SER A 94 -5.33 -3.87 9.04
N VAL A 95 -5.07 -2.63 8.66
CA VAL A 95 -4.85 -2.19 7.28
C VAL A 95 -3.44 -1.62 7.17
N ILE A 96 -2.59 -2.28 6.41
CA ILE A 96 -1.28 -1.74 6.05
C ILE A 96 -1.46 -1.02 4.71
N CYS A 97 -1.05 0.23 4.63
CA CYS A 97 -1.24 1.03 3.42
C CYS A 97 -0.05 1.97 3.16
N ASP A 98 0.15 2.27 1.87
CA ASP A 98 1.16 3.24 1.44
C ASP A 98 0.75 4.66 1.83
N ALA A 99 1.73 5.55 1.96
CA ALA A 99 1.48 6.93 2.35
C ALA A 99 0.65 7.71 1.31
N ASP A 100 0.76 7.34 0.04
CA ASP A 100 0.00 7.90 -1.08
C ASP A 100 -1.34 7.18 -1.32
N THR A 101 -1.95 6.71 -0.24
CA THR A 101 -3.34 6.22 -0.24
C THR A 101 -4.25 7.12 0.59
N LEU A 102 -5.53 7.15 0.26
CA LEU A 102 -6.54 7.83 1.07
C LEU A 102 -7.81 7.01 1.12
N ILE A 103 -8.35 6.80 2.33
CA ILE A 103 -9.66 6.18 2.51
C ILE A 103 -10.74 7.21 2.23
N LEU A 104 -11.66 6.87 1.32
CA LEU A 104 -12.72 7.78 0.87
C LEU A 104 -14.04 7.52 1.59
N ARG A 105 -14.27 6.27 1.97
CA ARG A 105 -15.48 5.82 2.68
C ARG A 105 -15.20 4.60 3.53
N PRO A 106 -16.07 4.28 4.51
CA PRO A 106 -15.90 3.09 5.35
C PRO A 106 -15.80 1.79 4.55
N PHE A 107 -14.97 0.87 5.02
CA PHE A 107 -15.04 -0.51 4.55
C PHE A 107 -16.42 -1.09 4.81
N PRO A 108 -16.98 -1.90 3.89
CA PRO A 108 -18.25 -2.59 4.12
C PRO A 108 -18.20 -3.48 5.36
N ASP A 109 -19.27 -3.49 6.15
CA ASP A 109 -19.36 -4.27 7.39
C ASP A 109 -19.23 -5.78 7.17
N ASP A 110 -19.68 -6.28 6.02
CA ASP A 110 -19.57 -7.68 5.64
C ASP A 110 -18.10 -8.08 5.40
N LEU A 111 -17.32 -7.24 4.75
CA LEU A 111 -15.88 -7.46 4.60
C LEU A 111 -15.19 -7.44 5.97
N LEU A 112 -15.47 -6.45 6.80
CA LEU A 112 -14.85 -6.37 8.14
C LEU A 112 -15.19 -7.60 8.99
N ARG A 113 -16.46 -8.07 8.95
CA ARG A 113 -16.85 -9.32 9.64
C ARG A 113 -16.14 -10.53 9.06
N GLU A 114 -16.00 -10.62 7.75
CA GLU A 114 -15.28 -11.70 7.08
C GLU A 114 -13.81 -11.74 7.51
N VAL A 115 -13.12 -10.59 7.54
CA VAL A 115 -11.73 -10.48 8.02
C VAL A 115 -11.59 -10.96 9.46
N VAL A 116 -12.54 -10.58 10.34
CA VAL A 116 -12.54 -11.03 11.75
C VAL A 116 -12.74 -12.52 11.87
N GLN A 117 -13.56 -13.13 11.01
CA GLN A 117 -13.90 -14.56 11.08
C GLN A 117 -12.84 -15.47 10.47
N THR A 118 -12.03 -14.94 9.56
CA THR A 118 -11.03 -15.72 8.81
C THR A 118 -9.61 -15.44 9.32
N GLN A 119 -8.66 -16.26 8.88
CA GLN A 119 -7.23 -16.02 9.03
C GLN A 119 -6.60 -15.65 7.68
N ALA A 120 -7.43 -15.20 6.75
CA ALA A 120 -6.98 -14.81 5.42
C ALA A 120 -6.34 -13.41 5.43
N VAL A 121 -5.43 -13.24 4.48
CA VAL A 121 -4.90 -11.94 4.09
C VAL A 121 -5.65 -11.49 2.83
N TYR A 122 -5.95 -10.20 2.76
CA TYR A 122 -6.71 -9.61 1.67
C TYR A 122 -5.89 -8.55 0.98
N GLY A 123 -5.97 -8.47 -0.35
CA GLY A 123 -5.32 -7.42 -1.15
C GLY A 123 -5.84 -7.38 -2.58
N VAL A 124 -5.68 -6.25 -3.23
CA VAL A 124 -6.00 -6.10 -4.66
C VAL A 124 -4.84 -6.64 -5.49
N ILE A 125 -5.14 -7.50 -6.47
CA ILE A 125 -4.11 -8.02 -7.38
C ILE A 125 -3.42 -6.86 -8.11
N ALA A 126 -2.11 -6.91 -8.21
CA ALA A 126 -1.31 -5.87 -8.84
C ALA A 126 -1.78 -5.57 -10.27
N HIS A 127 -1.65 -4.31 -10.65
CA HIS A 127 -2.19 -3.82 -11.92
C HIS A 127 -1.47 -4.40 -13.12
N TYR A 128 -0.14 -4.50 -13.01
CA TYR A 128 0.77 -4.96 -14.04
C TYR A 128 1.80 -5.93 -13.46
N PRO A 129 2.41 -6.78 -14.29
CA PRO A 129 3.57 -7.56 -13.87
C PRO A 129 4.72 -6.64 -13.46
N PRO A 130 5.64 -7.12 -12.61
CA PRO A 130 6.87 -6.38 -12.33
C PRO A 130 7.62 -6.10 -13.62
N SER A 131 8.16 -4.88 -13.79
CA SER A 131 8.93 -4.53 -14.96
C SER A 131 10.22 -5.36 -15.04
N LEU A 132 10.47 -5.99 -16.19
CA LEU A 132 11.72 -6.73 -16.42
C LEU A 132 12.95 -5.80 -16.48
N GLU A 133 12.76 -4.53 -16.85
CA GLU A 133 13.85 -3.53 -16.87
C GLU A 133 14.35 -3.23 -15.44
N HIS A 134 13.52 -3.43 -14.44
CA HIS A 134 13.87 -3.31 -13.03
C HIS A 134 14.34 -4.64 -12.43
N LEU A 135 14.31 -5.72 -13.20
CA LEU A 135 15.00 -6.94 -12.85
C LEU A 135 16.49 -6.68 -13.09
N GLY A 136 17.27 -6.46 -12.03
CA GLY A 136 18.72 -6.35 -12.14
C GLY A 136 19.30 -7.52 -12.95
N PRO A 137 20.58 -7.48 -13.35
CA PRO A 137 21.17 -8.54 -14.16
C PRO A 137 20.85 -9.88 -13.49
N ALA A 138 20.12 -10.72 -14.23
CA ALA A 138 19.71 -12.03 -13.75
C ALA A 138 20.95 -12.75 -13.23
N ALA A 139 20.95 -13.13 -11.95
CA ALA A 139 21.83 -14.19 -11.50
C ALA A 139 21.64 -15.36 -12.47
N ASP A 140 22.68 -16.13 -12.77
CA ASP A 140 22.59 -17.26 -13.72
C ASP A 140 21.30 -18.06 -13.50
N GLY A 141 20.40 -18.04 -14.52
CA GLY A 141 19.11 -18.71 -14.48
C GLY A 141 17.94 -17.91 -13.85
N GLY A 142 18.01 -16.58 -13.75
CA GLY A 142 16.86 -15.75 -13.42
C GLY A 142 15.81 -15.72 -14.56
N PRO A 143 14.59 -15.16 -14.31
CA PRO A 143 13.55 -15.06 -15.32
C PRO A 143 14.00 -14.17 -16.49
N THR A 144 13.67 -14.59 -17.72
CA THR A 144 14.06 -13.90 -18.95
C THR A 144 12.89 -13.22 -19.65
N SER A 145 11.67 -13.49 -19.22
CA SER A 145 10.44 -12.92 -19.72
C SER A 145 9.37 -12.84 -18.62
N ILE A 146 8.30 -12.09 -18.87
CA ILE A 146 7.16 -12.00 -17.95
C ILE A 146 6.47 -13.38 -17.81
N ASP A 147 6.34 -14.12 -18.90
CA ASP A 147 5.72 -15.45 -18.89
C ASP A 147 6.57 -16.47 -18.12
N ASP A 148 7.88 -16.25 -18.07
CA ASP A 148 8.84 -17.10 -17.37
C ASP A 148 9.02 -16.71 -15.88
N LEU A 149 8.54 -15.56 -15.48
CA LEU A 149 8.76 -14.99 -14.14
C LEU A 149 8.34 -15.95 -13.02
N TRP A 150 7.05 -16.26 -12.98
CA TRP A 150 6.51 -17.08 -11.89
C TRP A 150 6.95 -18.53 -11.91
N PRO A 151 7.01 -19.21 -13.07
CA PRO A 151 7.60 -20.54 -13.14
C PRO A 151 9.05 -20.58 -12.61
N THR A 152 9.89 -19.69 -13.08
CA THR A 152 11.31 -19.62 -12.67
C THR A 152 11.46 -19.33 -11.17
N LEU A 153 10.76 -18.31 -10.66
CA LEU A 153 10.82 -17.96 -9.25
C LEU A 153 10.24 -19.06 -8.36
N GLY A 154 9.11 -19.65 -8.76
CA GLY A 154 8.48 -20.75 -8.04
C GLY A 154 9.41 -21.93 -7.88
N GLU A 155 9.98 -22.44 -8.96
CA GLU A 155 10.91 -23.56 -8.91
C GLU A 155 12.16 -23.28 -8.09
N ARG A 156 12.76 -22.09 -8.27
CA ARG A 156 14.02 -21.74 -7.60
C ARG A 156 13.88 -21.37 -6.13
N ILE A 157 12.77 -20.73 -5.75
CA ILE A 157 12.59 -20.19 -4.40
C ILE A 157 11.80 -21.13 -3.51
N ILE A 158 10.68 -21.69 -4.02
CA ILE A 158 9.80 -22.54 -3.23
C ILE A 158 9.74 -23.98 -3.69
N GLY A 159 10.53 -24.37 -4.73
CA GLY A 159 10.67 -25.76 -5.22
C GLY A 159 9.45 -26.30 -5.94
N ARG A 160 8.50 -25.45 -6.36
CA ARG A 160 7.28 -25.82 -7.10
C ARG A 160 6.72 -24.65 -7.90
N LEU A 161 5.88 -24.93 -8.87
CA LEU A 161 5.13 -23.88 -9.57
C LEU A 161 4.09 -23.25 -8.63
N PRO A 162 3.97 -21.91 -8.59
CA PRO A 162 2.92 -21.25 -7.82
C PRO A 162 1.55 -21.43 -8.49
N ARG A 163 0.48 -21.37 -7.71
CA ARG A 163 -0.89 -21.42 -8.22
C ARG A 163 -1.23 -20.12 -8.96
N MET A 164 -1.42 -20.21 -10.26
CA MET A 164 -1.74 -19.09 -11.16
C MET A 164 -3.26 -18.85 -11.20
N GLN A 165 -3.86 -18.48 -10.07
CA GLN A 165 -5.32 -18.40 -9.89
C GLN A 165 -5.89 -17.00 -10.10
N HIS A 166 -5.03 -15.98 -10.23
CA HIS A 166 -5.40 -14.60 -10.41
C HIS A 166 -4.93 -14.10 -11.78
N ALA A 167 -5.26 -12.84 -12.10
CA ALA A 167 -4.75 -12.16 -13.29
C ALA A 167 -4.44 -10.71 -12.94
N TYR A 168 -3.41 -10.14 -13.57
CA TYR A 168 -3.08 -8.72 -13.42
C TYR A 168 -4.29 -7.86 -13.77
N SER A 169 -4.63 -6.92 -12.89
CA SER A 169 -5.94 -6.28 -12.95
C SER A 169 -6.13 -5.33 -14.12
N LEU A 170 -5.07 -4.67 -14.61
CA LEU A 170 -5.16 -3.74 -15.75
C LEU A 170 -4.57 -4.29 -17.05
N LEU A 171 -3.99 -5.50 -17.06
CA LEU A 171 -3.42 -6.08 -18.28
C LEU A 171 -4.51 -6.64 -19.19
N ARG A 172 -4.45 -6.33 -20.48
CA ARG A 172 -5.35 -6.87 -21.53
C ARG A 172 -4.54 -7.36 -22.73
N PRO A 173 -4.70 -8.61 -23.17
CA PRO A 173 -5.53 -9.65 -22.55
C PRO A 173 -5.05 -10.00 -21.14
N PRO A 174 -5.91 -10.58 -20.28
CA PRO A 174 -5.53 -11.00 -18.94
C PRO A 174 -4.36 -11.98 -18.97
N SER A 175 -3.35 -11.75 -18.13
CA SER A 175 -2.23 -12.68 -17.94
C SER A 175 -2.25 -13.23 -16.52
N PRO A 176 -2.14 -14.57 -16.36
CA PRO A 176 -2.23 -15.20 -15.06
C PRO A 176 -1.08 -14.80 -14.13
N CYS A 177 -1.36 -14.76 -12.83
CA CYS A 177 -0.38 -14.58 -11.78
C CYS A 177 -0.80 -15.31 -10.49
N PRO A 178 0.12 -15.54 -9.54
CA PRO A 178 -0.24 -15.99 -8.21
C PRO A 178 -0.93 -14.86 -7.44
N PHE A 179 -1.12 -15.01 -6.13
CA PHE A 179 -1.61 -13.93 -5.27
C PHE A 179 -0.57 -12.79 -5.16
N TYR A 180 -0.33 -12.13 -6.29
CA TYR A 180 0.58 -11.01 -6.43
C TYR A 180 -0.19 -9.71 -6.26
N ILE A 181 -0.19 -9.17 -5.05
CA ILE A 181 -0.99 -8.00 -4.69
C ILE A 181 -0.20 -6.70 -4.85
N ASN A 182 -0.93 -5.62 -5.13
CA ASN A 182 -0.41 -4.28 -4.97
C ASN A 182 -0.30 -3.97 -3.47
N HIS A 183 0.91 -3.63 -3.01
CA HIS A 183 1.22 -3.44 -1.58
C HIS A 183 0.57 -2.18 -0.98
N GLY A 184 0.02 -1.30 -1.80
CA GLY A 184 -0.62 -0.07 -1.35
C GLY A 184 -1.76 -0.27 -0.35
N VAL A 185 -2.43 -1.43 -0.34
CA VAL A 185 -3.43 -1.78 0.68
C VAL A 185 -3.44 -3.29 0.93
N VAL A 186 -3.11 -3.67 2.16
CA VAL A 186 -3.18 -5.06 2.64
C VAL A 186 -4.01 -5.12 3.91
N VAL A 187 -5.05 -5.96 3.91
CA VAL A 187 -6.01 -6.05 5.01
C VAL A 187 -5.98 -7.44 5.63
N GLY A 188 -6.10 -7.52 6.96
CA GLY A 188 -6.19 -8.79 7.65
C GLY A 188 -6.29 -8.63 9.16
N LYS A 189 -6.41 -9.75 9.86
CA LYS A 189 -6.19 -9.75 11.31
C LYS A 189 -4.70 -9.60 11.61
N PRO A 190 -4.32 -8.95 12.72
CA PRO A 190 -2.91 -8.83 13.11
C PRO A 190 -2.15 -10.17 13.08
N ALA A 191 -2.78 -11.24 13.55
CA ALA A 191 -2.15 -12.57 13.57
C ALA A 191 -1.91 -13.14 12.15
N ALA A 192 -2.86 -12.95 11.23
CA ALA A 192 -2.72 -13.38 9.82
C ALA A 192 -1.62 -12.60 9.11
N LEU A 193 -1.60 -11.28 9.29
CA LEU A 193 -0.60 -10.40 8.71
C LEU A 193 0.81 -10.72 9.25
N ARG A 194 0.97 -10.96 10.55
CA ARG A 194 2.25 -11.41 11.11
C ARG A 194 2.72 -12.75 10.54
N ARG A 195 1.82 -13.70 10.35
CA ARG A 195 2.17 -14.98 9.72
C ARG A 195 2.64 -14.79 8.28
N LEU A 196 1.94 -13.93 7.51
CA LEU A 196 2.38 -13.57 6.17
C LEU A 196 3.78 -12.95 6.22
N TRP A 197 3.99 -12.01 7.12
CA TRP A 197 5.28 -11.35 7.27
C TRP A 197 6.42 -12.33 7.61
N GLN A 198 6.20 -13.23 8.57
CA GLN A 198 7.18 -14.26 8.92
C GLN A 198 7.53 -15.15 7.71
N ALA A 199 6.53 -15.56 6.93
CA ALA A 199 6.75 -16.32 5.71
C ALA A 199 7.49 -15.49 4.65
N THR A 200 7.14 -14.22 4.47
CA THR A 200 7.79 -13.30 3.52
C THR A 200 9.27 -13.09 3.88
N THR A 201 9.58 -12.88 5.16
CA THR A 201 10.98 -12.73 5.61
C THR A 201 11.82 -13.99 5.43
N ALA A 202 11.21 -15.16 5.45
CA ALA A 202 11.90 -16.44 5.16
C ALA A 202 12.18 -16.63 3.65
N VAL A 203 11.29 -16.10 2.77
CA VAL A 203 11.44 -16.15 1.31
C VAL A 203 12.45 -15.12 0.80
N MET A 204 12.46 -13.92 1.37
CA MET A 204 13.19 -12.76 0.88
C MET A 204 14.70 -13.00 0.62
N PRO A 205 15.47 -13.65 1.50
CA PRO A 205 16.90 -13.89 1.24
C PRO A 205 17.15 -14.79 0.01
N ARG A 206 16.26 -15.78 -0.23
CA ARG A 206 16.34 -16.64 -1.40
C ARG A 206 15.98 -15.88 -2.67
N LEU A 207 14.93 -15.03 -2.60
CA LEU A 207 14.53 -14.17 -3.71
C LEU A 207 15.66 -13.20 -4.10
N ARG A 208 16.28 -12.54 -3.14
CA ARG A 208 17.39 -11.61 -3.39
C ARG A 208 18.61 -12.27 -4.05
N GLY A 209 18.78 -13.56 -3.88
CA GLY A 209 19.80 -14.35 -4.58
C GLY A 209 19.51 -14.59 -6.06
N VAL A 210 18.27 -14.36 -6.50
CA VAL A 210 17.81 -14.62 -7.89
C VAL A 210 17.38 -13.33 -8.58
N LEU A 211 16.76 -12.43 -7.84
CA LEU A 211 16.12 -11.22 -8.34
C LEU A 211 16.32 -10.07 -7.36
N HIS A 212 16.66 -8.90 -7.89
CA HIS A 212 16.71 -7.68 -7.11
C HIS A 212 16.01 -6.57 -7.89
N ASN A 213 14.82 -6.15 -7.40
CA ASN A 213 14.09 -5.03 -7.98
C ASN A 213 13.20 -4.34 -6.92
N ASP A 214 12.60 -3.23 -7.31
CA ASP A 214 11.74 -2.41 -6.44
C ASP A 214 10.44 -3.11 -6.01
N PHE A 215 10.06 -4.21 -6.68
CA PHE A 215 8.87 -5.02 -6.38
C PHE A 215 9.20 -6.33 -5.65
N SER A 216 10.43 -6.46 -5.14
CA SER A 216 10.86 -7.70 -4.46
C SER A 216 9.95 -8.08 -3.30
N ASP A 217 9.40 -7.12 -2.58
CA ASP A 217 8.50 -7.35 -1.46
C ASP A 217 7.19 -7.97 -1.90
N GLN A 218 6.56 -7.41 -2.94
CA GLN A 218 5.32 -7.93 -3.49
C GLN A 218 5.50 -9.34 -4.06
N ILE A 219 6.65 -9.58 -4.73
CA ILE A 219 7.02 -10.90 -5.25
C ILE A 219 7.22 -11.89 -4.09
N ALA A 220 7.93 -11.47 -3.04
CA ALA A 220 8.17 -12.31 -1.87
C ALA A 220 6.86 -12.66 -1.14
N ILE A 221 5.91 -11.72 -1.03
CA ILE A 221 4.57 -11.97 -0.48
C ILE A 221 3.85 -13.05 -1.29
N ALA A 222 3.84 -12.94 -2.62
CA ALA A 222 3.18 -13.92 -3.47
C ALA A 222 3.78 -15.34 -3.30
N LEU A 223 5.10 -15.44 -3.26
CA LEU A 223 5.79 -16.72 -3.04
C LEU A 223 5.59 -17.24 -1.60
N ALA A 224 5.56 -16.36 -0.60
CA ALA A 224 5.33 -16.72 0.79
C ALA A 224 3.93 -17.28 1.04
N VAL A 225 2.92 -16.68 0.41
CA VAL A 225 1.54 -17.21 0.43
C VAL A 225 1.51 -18.63 -0.13
N GLU A 226 2.20 -18.87 -1.24
CA GLU A 226 2.28 -20.19 -1.86
C GLU A 226 3.06 -21.19 -1.00
N GLU A 227 4.26 -20.83 -0.51
CA GLU A 227 5.12 -21.74 0.25
C GLU A 227 4.50 -22.18 1.57
N ALA A 228 3.90 -21.24 2.30
CA ALA A 228 3.32 -21.48 3.62
C ALA A 228 1.84 -21.86 3.57
N ASP A 229 1.26 -22.02 2.36
CA ASP A 229 -0.16 -22.30 2.11
C ASP A 229 -1.08 -21.39 2.97
N LEU A 230 -0.80 -20.10 2.91
CA LEU A 230 -1.57 -19.11 3.70
C LEU A 230 -2.91 -18.82 3.03
N PRO A 231 -4.00 -18.73 3.80
CA PRO A 231 -5.27 -18.25 3.28
C PRO A 231 -5.11 -16.82 2.76
N ALA A 232 -5.39 -16.60 1.49
CA ALA A 232 -5.31 -15.31 0.83
C ALA A 232 -6.55 -15.09 -0.06
N ARG A 233 -7.04 -13.85 -0.13
CA ARG A 233 -8.25 -13.49 -0.87
C ARG A 233 -8.06 -12.19 -1.62
N GLU A 234 -8.42 -12.21 -2.88
CA GLU A 234 -8.45 -11.02 -3.71
C GLU A 234 -9.56 -10.06 -3.26
N LEU A 235 -9.23 -8.78 -3.19
CA LEU A 235 -10.18 -7.69 -3.04
C LEU A 235 -10.54 -7.09 -4.40
N PRO A 236 -11.78 -6.63 -4.60
CA PRO A 236 -12.16 -5.79 -5.72
C PRO A 236 -11.28 -4.54 -5.82
N MET A 237 -11.14 -3.99 -7.04
CA MET A 237 -10.31 -2.82 -7.35
C MET A 237 -10.61 -1.62 -6.44
N ARG A 238 -11.87 -1.42 -6.04
CA ARG A 238 -12.32 -0.29 -5.18
C ARG A 238 -11.58 -0.16 -3.86
N PHE A 239 -10.90 -1.21 -3.38
CA PHE A 239 -10.19 -1.20 -2.11
C PHE A 239 -8.73 -0.72 -2.22
N ASN A 240 -8.25 -0.53 -3.44
CA ASN A 240 -6.93 0.04 -3.72
C ASN A 240 -6.96 0.62 -5.15
N TYR A 241 -7.88 1.56 -5.38
CA TYR A 241 -8.18 2.09 -6.70
C TYR A 241 -7.08 3.04 -7.17
N PRO A 242 -6.37 2.73 -8.26
CA PRO A 242 -5.32 3.61 -8.75
C PRO A 242 -5.91 4.85 -9.43
N ASN A 243 -5.22 5.97 -9.38
CA ASN A 243 -5.50 7.11 -10.24
C ASN A 243 -4.94 6.85 -11.66
N ASP A 244 -5.61 5.98 -12.42
CA ASP A 244 -5.14 5.50 -13.72
C ASP A 244 -6.29 5.46 -14.73
N PRO A 245 -6.19 6.19 -15.88
CA PRO A 245 -7.25 6.22 -16.88
C PRO A 245 -7.64 4.83 -17.43
N VAL A 246 -6.71 3.87 -17.46
CA VAL A 246 -7.01 2.50 -17.86
C VAL A 246 -7.91 1.81 -16.83
N ALA A 247 -7.69 2.07 -15.54
CA ALA A 247 -8.58 1.58 -14.49
C ALA A 247 -9.97 2.21 -14.60
N ASP A 248 -10.06 3.50 -14.88
CA ASP A 248 -11.31 4.24 -15.04
C ASP A 248 -12.15 3.66 -16.20
N GLU A 249 -11.50 3.30 -17.31
CA GLU A 249 -12.17 2.68 -18.45
C GLU A 249 -12.63 1.25 -18.15
N LEU A 250 -11.77 0.45 -17.49
CA LEU A 250 -12.05 -0.98 -17.28
C LEU A 250 -12.97 -1.25 -16.10
N TYR A 251 -12.99 -0.37 -15.10
CA TYR A 251 -13.68 -0.57 -13.82
C TYR A 251 -14.52 0.64 -13.37
N PRO A 252 -15.41 1.19 -14.23
CA PRO A 252 -16.17 2.39 -13.89
C PRO A 252 -17.08 2.20 -12.66
N ASP A 253 -17.62 0.99 -12.46
CA ASP A 253 -18.44 0.68 -11.28
C ASP A 253 -17.60 0.62 -9.99
N GLU A 254 -16.35 0.17 -10.09
CA GLU A 254 -15.43 0.16 -8.97
C GLU A 254 -14.98 1.58 -8.62
N LEU A 255 -14.76 2.44 -9.63
CA LEU A 255 -14.48 3.87 -9.44
C LEU A 255 -15.62 4.56 -8.66
N ALA A 256 -16.86 4.37 -9.10
CA ALA A 256 -18.03 4.97 -8.44
C ALA A 256 -18.19 4.53 -6.97
N ASN A 257 -17.65 3.36 -6.64
CA ASN A 257 -17.70 2.76 -5.31
C ASN A 257 -16.34 2.67 -4.62
N ALA A 258 -15.35 3.45 -5.03
CA ALA A 258 -14.00 3.40 -4.47
C ALA A 258 -14.03 3.64 -2.95
N VAL A 259 -13.40 2.74 -2.21
CA VAL A 259 -13.25 2.77 -0.75
C VAL A 259 -11.91 3.39 -0.38
N MET A 260 -10.86 2.99 -1.07
CA MET A 260 -9.53 3.61 -0.95
C MET A 260 -9.02 3.97 -2.34
N VAL A 261 -8.47 5.16 -2.48
CA VAL A 261 -7.71 5.58 -3.65
C VAL A 261 -6.21 5.50 -3.37
N HIS A 262 -5.47 5.03 -4.36
CA HIS A 262 -4.01 5.01 -4.37
C HIS A 262 -3.55 5.99 -5.48
N TYR A 263 -3.24 7.22 -5.09
CA TYR A 263 -2.89 8.29 -6.04
C TYR A 263 -1.41 8.25 -6.45
N LEU A 264 -1.01 7.08 -6.95
CA LEU A 264 0.38 6.73 -7.25
C LEU A 264 0.93 7.34 -8.56
N ARG A 265 0.04 7.74 -9.50
CA ARG A 265 0.46 8.29 -10.78
C ARG A 265 0.78 9.78 -10.69
N LEU A 266 1.77 10.22 -11.46
CA LEU A 266 2.24 11.60 -11.49
C LEU A 266 1.79 12.35 -12.76
N SER A 267 0.85 11.78 -13.54
CA SER A 267 0.51 12.29 -14.88
C SER A 267 -0.16 13.65 -14.88
N HIS A 268 -0.96 13.98 -13.84
CA HIS A 268 -1.74 15.20 -13.80
C HIS A 268 -1.40 16.12 -12.61
N PHE A 269 -0.81 15.56 -11.55
CA PHE A 269 -0.33 16.30 -10.39
C PHE A 269 0.83 15.56 -9.71
N ASP A 270 1.66 16.28 -8.98
CA ASP A 270 2.71 15.68 -8.18
C ASP A 270 2.18 15.29 -6.80
N ARG A 271 1.99 13.97 -6.58
CA ARG A 271 1.51 13.39 -5.32
C ARG A 271 2.37 13.77 -4.10
N HIS A 272 3.64 14.11 -4.33
CA HIS A 272 4.54 14.49 -3.25
C HIS A 272 4.43 15.96 -2.88
N GLN A 273 3.79 16.79 -3.73
CA GLN A 273 3.71 18.24 -3.55
C GLN A 273 2.32 18.70 -3.10
N ILE A 274 1.26 18.04 -3.53
CA ILE A 274 -0.12 18.55 -3.39
C ILE A 274 -0.55 18.85 -1.95
N PHE A 275 0.04 18.22 -0.95
CA PHE A 275 -0.35 18.44 0.44
C PHE A 275 0.68 19.22 1.27
N HIS A 276 1.91 19.42 0.81
CA HIS A 276 2.88 20.20 1.58
C HIS A 276 3.22 21.56 0.97
N ASP A 277 2.82 21.79 -0.27
CA ASP A 277 3.06 23.02 -1.03
C ASP A 277 1.72 23.65 -1.41
N GLU A 278 1.38 24.81 -0.81
CA GLU A 278 0.11 25.49 -1.07
C GLU A 278 -0.07 25.86 -2.55
N PRO A 279 0.91 26.37 -3.28
CA PRO A 279 0.78 26.59 -4.73
C PRO A 279 0.48 25.31 -5.51
N ALA A 280 1.07 24.15 -5.16
CA ALA A 280 0.77 22.88 -5.80
C ALA A 280 -0.64 22.40 -5.46
N PHE A 281 -1.06 22.54 -4.21
CA PHE A 281 -2.43 22.24 -3.79
C PHE A 281 -3.47 23.06 -4.57
N ARG A 282 -3.27 24.38 -4.69
CA ARG A 282 -4.18 25.25 -5.46
C ARG A 282 -4.22 24.85 -6.94
N ARG A 283 -3.07 24.59 -7.55
CA ARG A 283 -3.03 24.06 -8.95
C ARG A 283 -3.82 22.76 -9.09
N PHE A 284 -3.68 21.85 -8.12
CA PHE A 284 -4.44 20.60 -8.10
C PHE A 284 -5.95 20.82 -7.95
N MET A 285 -6.37 21.75 -7.07
CA MET A 285 -7.79 22.11 -6.89
C MET A 285 -8.42 22.74 -8.13
N ASP A 286 -7.64 23.50 -8.90
CA ASP A 286 -8.10 24.25 -10.09
C ASP A 286 -7.92 23.45 -11.39
N ALA A 287 -7.25 22.28 -11.35
CA ALA A 287 -6.97 21.51 -12.54
C ALA A 287 -8.24 20.91 -13.17
N GLU A 288 -8.29 20.87 -14.49
CA GLU A 288 -9.30 20.11 -15.24
C GLU A 288 -8.93 18.64 -15.22
N LEU A 289 -9.47 17.89 -14.26
CA LEU A 289 -9.23 16.47 -14.05
C LEU A 289 -10.47 15.66 -14.41
N ALA A 290 -10.28 14.39 -14.75
CA ALA A 290 -11.32 13.44 -15.06
C ALA A 290 -11.14 12.14 -14.28
N GLY A 291 -12.16 11.28 -14.28
CA GLY A 291 -12.08 9.92 -13.70
C GLY A 291 -11.64 9.93 -12.23
N SER A 292 -10.72 9.03 -11.91
CA SER A 292 -10.19 8.84 -10.56
C SER A 292 -9.43 10.05 -10.01
N ASP A 293 -8.74 10.81 -10.87
CA ASP A 293 -8.08 12.05 -10.45
C ASP A 293 -9.10 13.13 -10.03
N ALA A 294 -10.20 13.28 -10.77
CA ALA A 294 -11.28 14.20 -10.42
C ALA A 294 -11.99 13.77 -9.13
N MET A 295 -12.30 12.48 -9.00
CA MET A 295 -12.88 11.90 -7.78
C MET A 295 -11.99 12.18 -6.55
N PHE A 296 -10.68 11.94 -6.66
CA PHE A 296 -9.73 12.21 -5.59
C PHE A 296 -9.67 13.69 -5.22
N ARG A 297 -9.52 14.58 -6.22
CA ARG A 297 -9.52 16.04 -6.00
C ARG A 297 -10.80 16.51 -5.31
N ASP A 298 -11.96 16.05 -5.78
CA ASP A 298 -13.26 16.49 -5.24
C ASP A 298 -13.44 15.99 -3.80
N HIS A 299 -12.99 14.78 -3.49
CA HIS A 299 -12.97 14.29 -2.12
C HIS A 299 -12.04 15.11 -1.22
N VAL A 300 -10.84 15.45 -1.69
CA VAL A 300 -9.90 16.32 -0.94
C VAL A 300 -10.47 17.72 -0.76
N ARG A 301 -11.19 18.25 -1.78
CA ARG A 301 -11.90 19.53 -1.66
C ARG A 301 -12.95 19.50 -0.56
N ASP A 302 -13.77 18.45 -0.51
CA ASP A 302 -14.78 18.29 0.53
C ASP A 302 -14.16 18.18 1.92
N LEU A 303 -13.07 17.42 2.05
CA LEU A 303 -12.36 17.22 3.30
C LEU A 303 -11.69 18.50 3.84
N THR A 304 -11.19 19.35 2.96
CA THR A 304 -10.42 20.55 3.31
C THR A 304 -11.21 21.84 3.20
N GLY A 305 -12.42 21.81 2.61
CA GLY A 305 -13.18 22.99 2.21
C GLY A 305 -12.55 23.72 1.01
N GLY A 306 -11.68 23.06 0.27
CA GLY A 306 -10.92 23.66 -0.84
C GLY A 306 -9.77 24.57 -0.41
N GLU A 307 -9.52 24.69 0.89
CA GLU A 307 -8.41 25.48 1.45
C GLU A 307 -7.21 24.59 1.75
N PHE A 308 -6.01 25.17 1.57
CA PHE A 308 -4.78 24.46 1.94
C PHE A 308 -4.77 24.18 3.45
N PRO A 309 -4.69 22.92 3.89
CA PRO A 309 -5.00 22.56 5.27
C PRO A 309 -3.82 22.71 6.24
N PHE A 310 -2.63 23.07 5.77
CA PHE A 310 -1.39 23.06 6.54
C PHE A 310 -0.69 24.43 6.59
N PRO A 311 0.32 24.62 7.47
CA PRO A 311 1.04 25.89 7.63
C PRO A 311 1.98 26.20 6.46
#